data_b88980df4a4fdea9a3940579e087363c
#
_entry.id   b88980df4a4fdea9a3940579e087363c
#
_cell.length_a   1.000
_cell.length_b   1.000
_cell.length_c   1.000
_cell.angle_alpha   90.00
_cell.angle_beta   90.00
_cell.angle_gamma   90.00
#
_symmetry.space_group_name_H-M   'P 1'
#
loop_
_entity.id
_entity.type
_entity.pdbx_description
1 polymer ?
#
loop_
_entity_poly.entity_id
_entity_poly.type
_entity_poly.pdbx_seq_one_letter_code
_entity_poly.pdbx_strand_id
1 'polypeptide(L)'
;MPRHQDPLIGLTTYGRNADNRFTLPAEYIDAVRRAGGIPVLIPPGESHWKAVVETLDALILTGGGDIDPGRYGGRRHETNYGIDLERDALEIELARWVMDSGLPTLGICRGAQVLNVTRGGKLIEHIPDEVGERILHRAPPREPIAHGIRLKAGSRLARIFGREEFEAASWHHQALRGVAEGFEAVGHAPDGTIEAIELTSHPWLIAVQWHPELTAASDPLQQKLFDAIVEEARRGS
;
A
#
# COMPACT_ATOMS: atom_id res chain seq x y z
N MET A 1 -26.72 0.51 -17.03
CA MET A 1 -26.38 1.94 -17.11
C MET A 1 -25.05 2.04 -17.85
N PRO A 2 -24.80 3.03 -18.72
CA PRO A 2 -23.48 3.19 -19.29
C PRO A 2 -22.50 3.42 -18.12
N ARG A 3 -21.42 2.63 -18.06
CA ARG A 3 -20.34 2.82 -17.08
C ARG A 3 -19.71 4.20 -17.34
N HIS A 4 -19.31 4.89 -16.28
CA HIS A 4 -18.56 6.13 -16.39
C HIS A 4 -17.31 5.87 -17.24
N GLN A 5 -16.94 6.84 -18.09
CA GLN A 5 -15.69 6.76 -18.87
C GLN A 5 -14.43 6.71 -17.97
N ASP A 6 -14.54 7.27 -16.74
CA ASP A 6 -13.44 7.31 -15.78
C ASP A 6 -13.67 6.27 -14.68
N PRO A 7 -12.67 5.43 -14.36
CA PRO A 7 -12.81 4.33 -13.40
C PRO A 7 -12.94 4.80 -11.95
N LEU A 8 -13.74 4.06 -11.17
CA LEU A 8 -13.92 4.27 -9.73
C LEU A 8 -12.79 3.58 -8.96
N ILE A 9 -11.95 4.37 -8.29
CA ILE A 9 -10.81 3.87 -7.52
C ILE A 9 -11.11 4.00 -6.03
N GLY A 10 -11.28 2.86 -5.35
CA GLY A 10 -11.45 2.84 -3.90
C GLY A 10 -10.16 3.18 -3.18
N LEU A 11 -10.23 4.00 -2.11
CA LEU A 11 -9.12 4.29 -1.22
C LEU A 11 -9.56 4.07 0.22
N THR A 12 -8.86 3.22 0.96
CA THR A 12 -9.14 3.08 2.41
C THR A 12 -8.72 4.34 3.16
N THR A 13 -9.52 4.77 4.15
CA THR A 13 -9.17 5.93 4.96
C THR A 13 -8.51 5.53 6.27
N TYR A 14 -7.91 6.48 6.94
CA TYR A 14 -7.46 6.32 8.33
C TYR A 14 -8.67 6.11 9.24
N GLY A 15 -8.42 5.53 10.42
CA GLY A 15 -9.40 5.40 11.46
C GLY A 15 -9.90 6.73 12.00
N ARG A 16 -10.82 6.69 12.96
CA ARG A 16 -11.35 7.90 13.60
C ARG A 16 -10.25 8.62 14.36
N ASN A 17 -10.07 9.89 14.06
CA ASN A 17 -9.18 10.74 14.83
C ASN A 17 -9.85 11.27 16.12
N ALA A 18 -9.12 12.08 16.90
CA ALA A 18 -9.61 12.67 18.13
C ALA A 18 -10.87 13.54 17.94
N ASP A 19 -11.06 14.10 16.75
CA ASP A 19 -12.23 14.91 16.37
C ASP A 19 -13.40 14.06 15.84
N ASN A 20 -13.34 12.73 15.96
CA ASN A 20 -14.32 11.78 15.43
C ASN A 20 -14.50 11.89 13.89
N ARG A 21 -13.41 12.09 13.16
CA ARG A 21 -13.39 12.22 11.70
C ARG A 21 -12.56 11.12 11.06
N PHE A 22 -13.01 10.61 9.93
CA PHE A 22 -12.16 9.84 9.02
C PHE A 22 -11.35 10.79 8.16
N THR A 23 -10.07 10.50 7.97
CA THR A 23 -9.17 11.35 7.19
C THR A 23 -8.32 10.52 6.24
N LEU A 24 -7.86 11.15 5.18
CA LEU A 24 -6.85 10.63 4.28
C LEU A 24 -6.04 11.82 3.75
N PRO A 25 -4.70 11.74 3.67
CA PRO A 25 -3.90 12.78 3.02
C PRO A 25 -4.37 13.03 1.58
N ALA A 26 -4.49 14.30 1.21
CA ALA A 26 -5.02 14.71 -0.09
C ALA A 26 -4.16 14.21 -1.25
N GLU A 27 -2.87 13.96 -1.00
CA GLU A 27 -1.89 13.46 -1.97
C GLU A 27 -2.34 12.16 -2.64
N TYR A 28 -2.98 11.24 -1.91
CA TYR A 28 -3.56 10.00 -2.49
C TYR A 28 -4.67 10.33 -3.49
N ILE A 29 -5.60 11.20 -3.09
CA ILE A 29 -6.74 11.61 -3.89
C ILE A 29 -6.28 12.33 -5.15
N ASP A 30 -5.33 13.25 -4.99
CA ASP A 30 -4.81 14.05 -6.09
C ASP A 30 -3.98 13.22 -7.08
N ALA A 31 -3.24 12.20 -6.62
CA ALA A 31 -2.53 11.27 -7.50
C ALA A 31 -3.49 10.44 -8.35
N VAL A 32 -4.60 9.94 -7.77
CA VAL A 32 -5.67 9.24 -8.51
C VAL A 32 -6.33 10.15 -9.53
N ARG A 33 -6.66 11.39 -9.14
CA ARG A 33 -7.27 12.38 -10.05
C ARG A 33 -6.36 12.74 -11.23
N ARG A 34 -5.05 12.93 -10.97
CA ARG A 34 -4.07 13.17 -12.02
C ARG A 34 -4.00 12.02 -13.03
N ALA A 35 -4.16 10.78 -12.56
CA ALA A 35 -4.24 9.59 -13.42
C ALA A 35 -5.58 9.48 -14.18
N GLY A 36 -6.57 10.33 -13.89
CA GLY A 36 -7.90 10.30 -14.50
C GLY A 36 -8.84 9.26 -13.90
N GLY A 37 -8.62 8.86 -12.64
CA GLY A 37 -9.54 8.04 -11.86
C GLY A 37 -10.47 8.89 -10.97
N ILE A 38 -11.61 8.33 -10.59
CA ILE A 38 -12.55 8.92 -9.64
C ILE A 38 -12.30 8.31 -8.27
N PRO A 39 -11.75 9.05 -7.28
CA PRO A 39 -11.47 8.51 -5.97
C PRO A 39 -12.75 8.31 -5.14
N VAL A 40 -12.92 7.11 -4.57
CA VAL A 40 -14.01 6.75 -3.65
C VAL A 40 -13.41 6.37 -2.31
N LEU A 41 -13.75 7.09 -1.25
CA LEU A 41 -13.21 6.84 0.09
C LEU A 41 -14.00 5.75 0.82
N ILE A 42 -13.27 4.79 1.40
CA ILE A 42 -13.84 3.66 2.14
C ILE A 42 -13.40 3.79 3.61
N PRO A 43 -14.29 4.25 4.51
CA PRO A 43 -13.97 4.38 5.91
C PRO A 43 -13.96 3.03 6.64
N PRO A 44 -13.16 2.86 7.70
CA PRO A 44 -13.25 1.72 8.61
C PRO A 44 -14.65 1.55 9.20
N GLY A 45 -15.00 0.29 9.54
CA GLY A 45 -16.29 -0.03 10.14
C GLY A 45 -17.46 -0.16 9.15
N GLU A 46 -17.22 -0.06 7.82
CA GLU A 46 -18.27 -0.25 6.82
C GLU A 46 -18.68 -1.74 6.73
N SER A 47 -19.87 -2.05 7.21
CA SER A 47 -20.39 -3.42 7.23
C SER A 47 -20.82 -3.94 5.85
N HIS A 48 -21.16 -3.03 4.93
CA HIS A 48 -21.55 -3.33 3.56
C HIS A 48 -20.41 -3.18 2.56
N TRP A 49 -19.16 -3.30 3.02
CA TRP A 49 -17.97 -3.08 2.21
C TRP A 49 -17.97 -3.91 0.91
N LYS A 50 -18.57 -5.13 0.92
CA LYS A 50 -18.68 -5.96 -0.29
C LYS A 50 -19.45 -5.25 -1.40
N ALA A 51 -20.61 -4.68 -1.06
CA ALA A 51 -21.41 -3.93 -2.02
C ALA A 51 -20.65 -2.69 -2.55
N VAL A 52 -19.80 -2.08 -1.72
CA VAL A 52 -18.96 -0.96 -2.16
C VAL A 52 -17.91 -1.45 -3.16
N VAL A 53 -17.10 -2.47 -2.79
CA VAL A 53 -15.98 -2.92 -3.65
C VAL A 53 -16.44 -3.54 -4.96
N GLU A 54 -17.64 -4.14 -5.01
CA GLU A 54 -18.24 -4.66 -6.24
C GLU A 54 -18.59 -3.56 -7.26
N THR A 55 -18.64 -2.29 -6.85
CA THR A 55 -18.85 -1.15 -7.73
C THR A 55 -17.55 -0.52 -8.23
N LEU A 56 -16.40 -0.88 -7.64
CA LEU A 56 -15.11 -0.30 -7.95
C LEU A 56 -14.44 -0.99 -9.14
N ASP A 57 -13.62 -0.23 -9.84
CA ASP A 57 -12.78 -0.72 -10.93
C ASP A 57 -11.34 -1.03 -10.45
N ALA A 58 -10.91 -0.46 -9.30
CA ALA A 58 -9.66 -0.80 -8.63
C ALA A 58 -9.69 -0.38 -7.15
N LEU A 59 -8.74 -0.90 -6.36
CA LEU A 59 -8.59 -0.58 -4.93
C LEU A 59 -7.17 -0.15 -4.59
N ILE A 60 -7.04 0.89 -3.76
CA ILE A 60 -5.79 1.29 -3.11
C ILE A 60 -5.93 1.09 -1.60
N LEU A 61 -5.15 0.17 -1.04
CA LEU A 61 -4.94 0.07 0.40
C LEU A 61 -3.86 1.07 0.80
N THR A 62 -4.24 2.10 1.54
CA THR A 62 -3.38 3.25 1.83
C THR A 62 -2.44 3.04 3.00
N GLY A 63 -1.45 3.92 3.16
CA GLY A 63 -0.56 3.97 4.31
C GLY A 63 -1.27 4.31 5.63
N GLY A 64 -0.51 4.53 6.69
CA GLY A 64 -1.05 4.96 7.99
C GLY A 64 -0.38 4.29 9.19
N GLY A 65 -1.11 4.20 10.31
CA GLY A 65 -0.63 3.59 11.55
C GLY A 65 -0.41 2.08 11.45
N ASP A 66 0.17 1.50 12.48
CA ASP A 66 0.56 0.10 12.54
C ASP A 66 -0.65 -0.84 12.58
N ILE A 67 -0.44 -2.06 12.07
CA ILE A 67 -1.38 -3.18 12.25
C ILE A 67 -1.22 -3.71 13.69
N ASP A 68 -2.33 -4.10 14.33
CA ASP A 68 -2.26 -4.76 15.63
C ASP A 68 -1.37 -6.02 15.54
N PRO A 69 -0.29 -6.11 16.35
CA PRO A 69 0.61 -7.26 16.34
C PRO A 69 -0.07 -8.60 16.53
N GLY A 70 -1.21 -8.65 17.20
CA GLY A 70 -2.01 -9.86 17.34
C GLY A 70 -2.50 -10.44 16.01
N ARG A 71 -2.59 -9.63 14.95
CA ARG A 71 -3.04 -10.07 13.61
C ARG A 71 -2.03 -10.94 12.87
N TYR A 72 -0.74 -10.84 13.21
CA TYR A 72 0.34 -11.60 12.54
C TYR A 72 1.24 -12.38 13.51
N GLY A 73 0.79 -12.54 14.77
CA GLY A 73 1.54 -13.25 15.82
C GLY A 73 2.81 -12.52 16.26
N GLY A 74 2.82 -11.20 16.08
CA GLY A 74 3.88 -10.30 16.53
C GLY A 74 3.75 -9.94 18.00
N ARG A 75 4.65 -9.09 18.48
CA ARG A 75 4.65 -8.56 19.86
C ARG A 75 4.48 -7.05 19.81
N ARG A 76 3.76 -6.52 20.83
CA ARG A 76 3.64 -5.09 20.97
C ARG A 76 5.02 -4.48 21.26
N HIS A 77 5.37 -3.47 20.48
CA HIS A 77 6.60 -2.69 20.63
C HIS A 77 6.25 -1.27 21.12
N GLU A 78 7.15 -0.64 21.88
CA GLU A 78 6.92 0.71 22.42
C GLU A 78 6.76 1.78 21.33
N THR A 79 7.33 1.54 20.15
CA THR A 79 7.22 2.43 19.00
C THR A 79 5.92 2.28 18.21
N ASN A 80 5.05 1.31 18.56
CA ASN A 80 3.77 1.13 17.86
C ASN A 80 2.90 2.38 18.00
N TYR A 81 2.27 2.77 16.91
CA TYR A 81 1.39 3.93 16.88
C TYR A 81 0.19 3.75 15.94
N GLY A 82 -0.90 4.47 16.25
CA GLY A 82 -2.05 4.56 15.34
C GLY A 82 -2.75 3.24 15.03
N ILE A 83 -2.63 2.23 15.92
CA ILE A 83 -3.34 0.96 15.78
C ILE A 83 -4.84 1.23 15.83
N ASP A 84 -5.57 0.75 14.82
CA ASP A 84 -7.03 0.85 14.71
C ASP A 84 -7.62 -0.51 14.33
N LEU A 85 -8.32 -1.13 15.28
CA LEU A 85 -8.85 -2.49 15.12
C LEU A 85 -10.00 -2.58 14.09
N GLU A 86 -10.77 -1.50 13.91
CA GLU A 86 -11.82 -1.45 12.89
C GLU A 86 -11.21 -1.37 11.50
N ARG A 87 -10.13 -0.58 11.35
CA ARG A 87 -9.37 -0.48 10.12
C ARG A 87 -8.68 -1.80 9.78
N ASP A 88 -8.04 -2.44 10.77
CA ASP A 88 -7.42 -3.75 10.59
C ASP A 88 -8.44 -4.78 10.11
N ALA A 89 -9.62 -4.84 10.76
CA ALA A 89 -10.67 -5.78 10.40
C ALA A 89 -11.14 -5.58 8.96
N LEU A 90 -11.46 -4.34 8.58
CA LEU A 90 -11.92 -4.02 7.23
C LEU A 90 -10.85 -4.32 6.17
N GLU A 91 -9.62 -3.81 6.36
CA GLU A 91 -8.58 -3.95 5.33
C GLU A 91 -8.10 -5.40 5.16
N ILE A 92 -8.12 -6.22 6.21
CA ILE A 92 -7.86 -7.67 6.10
C ILE A 92 -8.94 -8.37 5.28
N GLU A 93 -10.22 -8.03 5.47
CA GLU A 93 -11.31 -8.59 4.66
C GLU A 93 -11.23 -8.13 3.20
N LEU A 94 -10.96 -6.85 2.96
CA LEU A 94 -10.71 -6.30 1.63
C LEU A 94 -9.53 -7.01 0.95
N ALA A 95 -8.40 -7.19 1.67
CA ALA A 95 -7.23 -7.87 1.15
C ALA A 95 -7.52 -9.33 0.74
N ARG A 96 -8.28 -10.07 1.56
CA ARG A 96 -8.71 -11.43 1.19
C ARG A 96 -9.51 -11.42 -0.10
N TRP A 97 -10.51 -10.56 -0.15
CA TRP A 97 -11.43 -10.51 -1.28
C TRP A 97 -10.71 -10.09 -2.59
N VAL A 98 -9.87 -9.06 -2.57
CA VAL A 98 -9.16 -8.61 -3.78
C VAL A 98 -8.21 -9.68 -4.33
N MET A 99 -7.53 -10.42 -3.46
CA MET A 99 -6.61 -11.48 -3.89
C MET A 99 -7.31 -12.63 -4.64
N ASP A 100 -8.62 -12.82 -4.41
CA ASP A 100 -9.43 -13.85 -5.07
C ASP A 100 -10.29 -13.30 -6.21
N SER A 101 -10.70 -12.03 -6.15
CA SER A 101 -11.60 -11.41 -7.15
C SER A 101 -10.91 -10.96 -8.44
N GLY A 102 -9.60 -10.77 -8.40
CA GLY A 102 -8.85 -10.21 -9.55
C GLY A 102 -8.98 -8.70 -9.72
N LEU A 103 -9.61 -7.98 -8.77
CA LEU A 103 -9.71 -6.52 -8.80
C LEU A 103 -8.31 -5.88 -8.75
N PRO A 104 -7.92 -5.04 -9.72
CA PRO A 104 -6.64 -4.33 -9.69
C PRO A 104 -6.42 -3.66 -8.34
N THR A 105 -5.29 -3.96 -7.68
CA THR A 105 -5.03 -3.51 -6.31
C THR A 105 -3.62 -3.00 -6.12
N LEU A 106 -3.49 -1.81 -5.54
CA LEU A 106 -2.23 -1.22 -5.09
C LEU A 106 -2.20 -1.14 -3.56
N GLY A 107 -1.20 -1.76 -2.93
CA GLY A 107 -0.91 -1.57 -1.51
C GLY A 107 0.20 -0.52 -1.34
N ILE A 108 0.01 0.46 -0.44
CA ILE A 108 1.01 1.49 -0.13
C ILE A 108 1.34 1.43 1.36
N CYS A 109 2.62 1.28 1.69
CA CYS A 109 3.17 1.23 3.05
C CYS A 109 2.40 0.22 3.92
N ARG A 110 1.51 0.68 4.80
CA ARG A 110 0.64 -0.20 5.58
C ARG A 110 -0.18 -1.16 4.69
N GLY A 111 -0.64 -0.71 3.52
CA GLY A 111 -1.37 -1.56 2.58
C GLY A 111 -0.56 -2.77 2.11
N ALA A 112 0.74 -2.62 1.89
CA ALA A 112 1.64 -3.75 1.58
C ALA A 112 1.75 -4.72 2.75
N GLN A 113 1.83 -4.20 3.97
CA GLN A 113 1.87 -5.01 5.19
C GLN A 113 0.56 -5.79 5.40
N VAL A 114 -0.61 -5.15 5.20
CA VAL A 114 -1.93 -5.81 5.29
C VAL A 114 -2.03 -6.96 4.30
N LEU A 115 -1.64 -6.77 3.05
CA LEU A 115 -1.66 -7.81 2.03
C LEU A 115 -0.81 -9.01 2.43
N ASN A 116 0.41 -8.77 2.91
CA ASN A 116 1.32 -9.82 3.38
C ASN A 116 0.76 -10.56 4.60
N VAL A 117 0.31 -9.81 5.62
CA VAL A 117 -0.23 -10.36 6.87
C VAL A 117 -1.48 -11.21 6.61
N THR A 118 -2.35 -10.77 5.71
CA THR A 118 -3.58 -11.48 5.36
C THR A 118 -3.32 -12.90 4.83
N ARG A 119 -2.17 -13.13 4.20
CA ARG A 119 -1.69 -14.45 3.76
C ARG A 119 -0.77 -15.16 4.76
N GLY A 120 -0.73 -14.72 6.01
CA GLY A 120 0.06 -15.34 7.08
C GLY A 120 1.52 -14.87 7.14
N GLY A 121 1.89 -13.85 6.38
CA GLY A 121 3.20 -13.20 6.49
C GLY A 121 3.35 -12.47 7.83
N LYS A 122 4.59 -12.16 8.19
CA LYS A 122 4.93 -11.47 9.43
C LYS A 122 5.62 -10.14 9.14
N LEU A 123 5.65 -9.27 10.16
CA LEU A 123 6.35 -7.99 10.10
C LEU A 123 7.58 -7.99 11.00
N ILE A 124 8.54 -7.15 10.66
CA ILE A 124 9.58 -6.64 11.54
C ILE A 124 8.91 -5.52 12.36
N GLU A 125 8.90 -5.67 13.68
CA GLU A 125 8.20 -4.73 14.58
C GLU A 125 8.85 -3.35 14.61
N HIS A 126 10.18 -3.32 14.51
CA HIS A 126 10.96 -2.10 14.46
C HIS A 126 12.27 -2.35 13.70
N ILE A 127 12.41 -1.73 12.51
CA ILE A 127 13.57 -1.93 11.63
C ILE A 127 14.89 -1.62 12.36
N PRO A 128 15.03 -0.51 13.12
CA PRO A 128 16.27 -0.21 13.83
C PRO A 128 16.79 -1.34 14.73
N ASP A 129 15.89 -2.08 15.38
CA ASP A 129 16.27 -3.14 16.32
C ASP A 129 16.79 -4.41 15.64
N GLU A 130 16.34 -4.68 14.41
CA GLU A 130 16.65 -5.94 13.73
C GLU A 130 17.58 -5.77 12.53
N VAL A 131 17.45 -4.68 11.78
CA VAL A 131 18.22 -4.38 10.58
C VAL A 131 19.28 -3.31 10.84
N GLY A 132 19.00 -2.42 11.81
CA GLY A 132 19.86 -1.29 12.15
C GLY A 132 19.45 0.01 11.44
N GLU A 133 20.30 1.02 11.57
CA GLU A 133 20.02 2.40 11.10
C GLU A 133 20.97 2.85 9.98
N ARG A 134 21.65 1.93 9.30
CA ARG A 134 22.53 2.27 8.18
C ARG A 134 21.76 2.90 7.02
N ILE A 135 20.54 2.45 6.78
CA ILE A 135 19.56 3.06 5.90
C ILE A 135 18.38 3.47 6.78
N LEU A 136 18.03 4.74 6.73
CA LEU A 136 16.87 5.23 7.46
C LEU A 136 15.63 5.07 6.58
N HIS A 137 14.60 4.42 7.12
CA HIS A 137 13.28 4.27 6.51
C HIS A 137 12.29 5.32 7.01
N ARG A 138 12.71 6.10 7.99
CA ARG A 138 11.99 7.26 8.55
C ARG A 138 12.99 8.14 9.30
N ALA A 139 13.00 9.44 9.01
CA ALA A 139 13.82 10.39 9.77
C ALA A 139 13.19 10.70 11.13
N PRO A 140 14.02 10.94 12.19
CA PRO A 140 13.51 11.42 13.47
C PRO A 140 12.86 12.82 13.36
N PRO A 141 11.81 13.14 14.14
CA PRO A 141 11.13 12.22 15.06
C PRO A 141 10.17 11.26 14.33
N ARG A 142 9.62 11.61 13.18
CA ARG A 142 8.70 10.83 12.33
C ARG A 142 8.50 11.50 10.98
N GLU A 143 9.59 11.87 10.31
CA GLU A 143 9.55 12.57 9.03
C GLU A 143 9.88 11.62 7.87
N PRO A 144 9.34 11.87 6.67
CA PRO A 144 9.74 11.10 5.49
C PRO A 144 11.21 11.37 5.16
N ILE A 145 11.87 10.36 4.58
CA ILE A 145 13.24 10.44 4.08
C ILE A 145 13.33 9.70 2.74
N ALA A 146 14.25 10.09 1.87
CA ALA A 146 14.48 9.36 0.63
C ALA A 146 15.59 8.32 0.82
N HIS A 147 15.41 7.14 0.22
CA HIS A 147 16.47 6.15 0.06
C HIS A 147 16.34 5.41 -1.28
N GLY A 148 17.42 4.74 -1.69
CA GLY A 148 17.46 3.97 -2.93
C GLY A 148 16.59 2.72 -2.86
N ILE A 149 15.95 2.40 -3.98
CA ILE A 149 15.22 1.15 -4.21
C ILE A 149 15.81 0.45 -5.42
N ARG A 150 16.00 -0.86 -5.32
CA ARG A 150 16.35 -1.72 -6.46
C ARG A 150 15.24 -2.72 -6.72
N LEU A 151 14.71 -2.70 -7.94
CA LEU A 151 13.68 -3.62 -8.40
C LEU A 151 14.28 -4.84 -9.07
N LYS A 152 13.57 -5.96 -8.99
CA LYS A 152 13.86 -7.17 -9.75
C LYS A 152 13.62 -6.90 -11.24
N ALA A 153 14.63 -7.21 -12.07
CA ALA A 153 14.53 -7.14 -13.52
C ALA A 153 13.33 -7.97 -14.04
N GLY A 154 12.55 -7.38 -14.95
CA GLY A 154 11.38 -8.02 -15.53
C GLY A 154 10.16 -8.14 -14.62
N SER A 155 10.20 -7.61 -13.38
CA SER A 155 9.00 -7.46 -12.55
C SER A 155 7.97 -6.55 -13.22
N ARG A 156 6.72 -6.65 -12.81
CA ARG A 156 5.64 -5.78 -13.30
C ARG A 156 5.94 -4.31 -12.96
N LEU A 157 6.41 -4.08 -11.74
CA LEU A 157 6.79 -2.78 -11.25
C LEU A 157 7.99 -2.17 -12.03
N ALA A 158 9.02 -2.98 -12.35
CA ALA A 158 10.14 -2.51 -13.17
C ALA A 158 9.69 -2.11 -14.58
N ARG A 159 8.73 -2.82 -15.17
CA ARG A 159 8.12 -2.44 -16.47
C ARG A 159 7.34 -1.13 -16.39
N ILE A 160 6.55 -0.93 -15.33
CA ILE A 160 5.79 0.32 -15.10
C ILE A 160 6.77 1.50 -15.00
N PHE A 161 7.81 1.36 -14.20
CA PHE A 161 8.78 2.44 -13.98
C PHE A 161 9.72 2.65 -15.18
N GLY A 162 9.99 1.60 -15.96
CA GLY A 162 10.97 1.64 -17.06
C GLY A 162 12.41 1.70 -16.58
N ARG A 163 12.67 1.34 -15.31
CA ARG A 163 14.00 1.28 -14.68
C ARG A 163 13.98 0.37 -13.46
N GLU A 164 15.17 -0.05 -13.03
CA GLU A 164 15.34 -0.95 -11.90
C GLU A 164 15.84 -0.23 -10.63
N GLU A 165 16.43 0.96 -10.75
CA GLU A 165 16.97 1.71 -9.62
C GLU A 165 16.42 3.14 -9.60
N PHE A 166 16.01 3.60 -8.42
CA PHE A 166 15.51 4.95 -8.18
C PHE A 166 15.54 5.26 -6.68
N GLU A 167 15.30 6.51 -6.32
CA GLU A 167 15.03 6.93 -4.94
C GLU A 167 13.53 7.09 -4.72
N ALA A 168 13.06 6.78 -3.50
CA ALA A 168 11.66 6.92 -3.10
C ALA A 168 11.53 7.53 -1.71
N ALA A 169 10.42 8.21 -1.48
CA ALA A 169 10.07 8.74 -0.17
C ALA A 169 9.61 7.61 0.77
N SER A 170 10.39 7.31 1.76
CA SER A 170 10.15 6.29 2.79
C SER A 170 9.66 6.93 4.08
N TRP A 171 8.68 6.33 4.73
CA TRP A 171 8.12 6.85 5.99
C TRP A 171 7.54 5.71 6.85
N HIS A 172 8.36 4.71 7.13
CA HIS A 172 7.94 3.55 7.93
C HIS A 172 9.02 3.12 8.91
N HIS A 173 8.64 2.45 9.99
CA HIS A 173 9.55 1.84 10.96
C HIS A 173 9.37 0.33 11.06
N GLN A 174 8.31 -0.19 10.48
CA GLN A 174 8.04 -1.62 10.31
C GLN A 174 8.29 -2.03 8.86
N ALA A 175 8.56 -3.31 8.64
CA ALA A 175 8.75 -3.88 7.31
C ALA A 175 8.22 -5.32 7.24
N LEU A 176 8.12 -5.86 6.04
CA LEU A 176 7.84 -7.27 5.84
C LEU A 176 9.04 -8.10 6.32
N ARG A 177 8.82 -9.06 7.25
CA ARG A 177 9.85 -10.01 7.71
C ARG A 177 10.19 -11.05 6.63
N GLY A 178 9.38 -11.14 5.62
CA GLY A 178 9.44 -12.02 4.47
C GLY A 178 8.11 -11.97 3.76
N VAL A 179 8.04 -12.54 2.57
CA VAL A 179 6.81 -12.58 1.79
C VAL A 179 5.99 -13.82 2.09
N ALA A 180 4.68 -13.66 2.21
CA ALA A 180 3.73 -14.75 2.33
C ALA A 180 3.64 -15.55 1.01
N GLU A 181 3.09 -16.77 1.10
CA GLU A 181 2.94 -17.65 -0.06
C GLU A 181 2.16 -16.97 -1.21
N GLY A 182 2.68 -17.14 -2.42
CA GLY A 182 2.15 -16.55 -3.65
C GLY A 182 2.66 -15.14 -3.95
N PHE A 183 3.19 -14.42 -2.96
CA PHE A 183 3.87 -13.15 -3.21
C PHE A 183 5.33 -13.36 -3.61
N GLU A 184 5.83 -12.47 -4.43
CA GLU A 184 7.23 -12.34 -4.77
C GLU A 184 7.76 -10.99 -4.30
N ALA A 185 8.92 -10.98 -3.62
CA ALA A 185 9.65 -9.76 -3.32
C ALA A 185 10.32 -9.25 -4.60
N VAL A 186 9.91 -8.08 -5.07
CA VAL A 186 10.37 -7.50 -6.33
C VAL A 186 11.10 -6.17 -6.14
N GLY A 187 11.20 -5.66 -4.92
CA GLY A 187 11.94 -4.44 -4.61
C GLY A 187 12.60 -4.52 -3.25
N HIS A 188 13.83 -3.99 -3.14
CA HIS A 188 14.60 -3.96 -1.90
C HIS A 188 15.33 -2.64 -1.73
N ALA A 189 15.46 -2.21 -0.47
CA ALA A 189 16.38 -1.17 -0.06
C ALA A 189 17.83 -1.72 0.01
N PRO A 190 18.87 -0.86 0.11
CA PRO A 190 20.26 -1.29 0.15
C PRO A 190 20.64 -2.14 1.38
N ASP A 191 19.86 -2.09 2.44
CA ASP A 191 20.04 -2.92 3.66
C ASP A 191 19.33 -4.28 3.58
N GLY A 192 18.64 -4.55 2.46
CA GLY A 192 17.90 -5.78 2.22
C GLY A 192 16.45 -5.75 2.66
N THR A 193 15.97 -4.65 3.23
CA THR A 193 14.54 -4.47 3.57
C THR A 193 13.67 -4.63 2.32
N ILE A 194 12.60 -5.42 2.42
CA ILE A 194 11.66 -5.63 1.32
C ILE A 194 10.82 -4.37 1.14
N GLU A 195 10.89 -3.80 -0.06
CA GLU A 195 10.23 -2.56 -0.41
C GLU A 195 9.08 -2.72 -1.41
N ALA A 196 9.04 -3.83 -2.15
CA ALA A 196 7.93 -4.10 -3.05
C ALA A 196 7.66 -5.59 -3.18
N ILE A 197 6.36 -5.93 -3.30
CA ILE A 197 5.89 -7.29 -3.53
C ILE A 197 4.83 -7.30 -4.64
N GLU A 198 4.76 -8.41 -5.37
CA GLU A 198 3.72 -8.68 -6.36
C GLU A 198 3.07 -10.03 -6.07
N LEU A 199 1.74 -10.13 -6.18
CA LEU A 199 1.05 -11.41 -6.14
C LEU A 199 1.10 -12.03 -7.53
N THR A 200 1.87 -13.13 -7.68
CA THR A 200 2.22 -13.69 -8.99
C THR A 200 1.04 -14.25 -9.75
N SER A 201 0.07 -14.82 -9.03
CA SER A 201 -1.16 -15.40 -9.62
C SER A 201 -2.25 -14.38 -9.91
N HIS A 202 -2.11 -13.15 -9.43
CA HIS A 202 -3.12 -12.10 -9.59
C HIS A 202 -2.89 -11.29 -10.87
N PRO A 203 -3.94 -10.93 -11.62
CA PRO A 203 -3.80 -10.14 -12.84
C PRO A 203 -3.02 -8.84 -12.62
N TRP A 204 -3.38 -8.07 -11.59
CA TRP A 204 -2.70 -6.84 -11.25
C TRP A 204 -2.80 -6.55 -9.73
N LEU A 205 -1.87 -7.06 -8.95
CA LEU A 205 -1.70 -6.72 -7.55
C LEU A 205 -0.22 -6.43 -7.30
N ILE A 206 0.05 -5.18 -6.94
CA ILE A 206 1.37 -4.65 -6.62
C ILE A 206 1.27 -3.98 -5.26
N ALA A 207 2.30 -4.14 -4.43
CA ALA A 207 2.37 -3.38 -3.19
C ALA A 207 3.78 -2.86 -2.95
N VAL A 208 3.86 -1.63 -2.45
CA VAL A 208 5.10 -0.91 -2.18
C VAL A 208 5.15 -0.45 -0.73
N GLN A 209 6.32 -0.50 -0.12
CA GLN A 209 6.50 -0.10 1.28
C GLN A 209 6.74 1.40 1.43
N TRP A 210 7.28 2.06 0.41
CA TRP A 210 7.46 3.51 0.37
C TRP A 210 6.16 4.26 0.08
N HIS A 211 6.22 5.60 0.04
CA HIS A 211 5.08 6.49 -0.14
C HIS A 211 5.14 7.24 -1.49
N PRO A 212 4.67 6.63 -2.59
CA PRO A 212 4.68 7.28 -3.92
C PRO A 212 3.81 8.54 -3.95
N GLU A 213 2.71 8.59 -3.18
CA GLU A 213 1.81 9.74 -3.13
C GLU A 213 2.49 11.03 -2.69
N LEU A 214 3.47 10.94 -1.78
CA LEU A 214 4.16 12.12 -1.25
C LEU A 214 4.92 12.91 -2.32
N THR A 215 5.38 12.23 -3.37
CA THR A 215 6.19 12.85 -4.41
C THR A 215 5.56 12.79 -5.80
N ALA A 216 4.44 12.10 -5.99
CA ALA A 216 3.78 11.94 -7.30
C ALA A 216 3.44 13.26 -8.00
N ALA A 217 3.26 14.36 -7.26
CA ALA A 217 3.00 15.67 -7.84
C ALA A 217 4.23 16.30 -8.52
N SER A 218 5.44 15.95 -8.07
CA SER A 218 6.71 16.52 -8.53
C SER A 218 7.63 15.49 -9.21
N ASP A 219 7.39 14.21 -8.98
CA ASP A 219 8.16 13.11 -9.57
C ASP A 219 7.25 12.26 -10.47
N PRO A 220 7.35 12.41 -11.79
CA PRO A 220 6.57 11.61 -12.75
C PRO A 220 6.79 10.10 -12.62
N LEU A 221 7.92 9.66 -12.04
CA LEU A 221 8.18 8.25 -11.81
C LEU A 221 7.19 7.66 -10.79
N GLN A 222 6.98 8.38 -9.68
CA GLN A 222 6.05 7.94 -8.64
C GLN A 222 4.59 8.03 -9.10
N GLN A 223 4.27 9.01 -9.94
CA GLN A 223 2.93 9.11 -10.54
C GLN A 223 2.58 7.91 -11.42
N LYS A 224 3.56 7.26 -12.08
CA LYS A 224 3.31 6.07 -12.93
C LYS A 224 2.60 4.93 -12.21
N LEU A 225 2.74 4.78 -10.89
CA LEU A 225 1.99 3.75 -10.14
C LEU A 225 0.49 4.01 -10.17
N PHE A 226 0.10 5.27 -9.99
CA PHE A 226 -1.30 5.68 -10.03
C PHE A 226 -1.84 5.63 -11.46
N ASP A 227 -1.03 6.04 -12.44
CA ASP A 227 -1.40 5.93 -13.85
C ASP A 227 -1.64 4.48 -14.25
N ALA A 228 -0.76 3.56 -13.81
CA ALA A 228 -0.83 2.15 -14.15
C ALA A 228 -2.07 1.46 -13.54
N ILE A 229 -2.41 1.73 -12.28
CA ILE A 229 -3.62 1.14 -11.67
C ILE A 229 -4.89 1.69 -12.32
N VAL A 230 -4.94 2.98 -12.65
CA VAL A 230 -6.10 3.59 -13.32
C VAL A 230 -6.23 3.07 -14.75
N GLU A 231 -5.10 2.87 -15.46
CA GLU A 231 -5.12 2.25 -16.79
C GLU A 231 -5.61 0.80 -16.74
N GLU A 232 -5.17 0.03 -15.74
CA GLU A 232 -5.62 -1.36 -15.58
C GLU A 232 -7.11 -1.43 -15.22
N ALA A 233 -7.59 -0.53 -14.37
CA ALA A 233 -9.00 -0.39 -14.04
C ALA A 233 -9.87 -0.16 -15.28
N ARG A 234 -9.40 0.64 -16.24
CA ARG A 234 -10.10 0.86 -17.52
C ARG A 234 -10.20 -0.37 -18.40
N ARG A 235 -9.22 -1.29 -18.31
CA ARG A 235 -9.21 -2.53 -19.13
C ARG A 235 -10.20 -3.57 -18.63
N GLY A 236 -10.49 -3.56 -17.33
CA GLY A 236 -11.42 -4.49 -16.69
C GLY A 236 -12.89 -4.04 -16.71
N SER A 237 -13.16 -2.81 -17.13
CA SER A 237 -14.49 -2.16 -17.12
C SER A 237 -15.34 -2.45 -18.35
#